data_92c94f05021c18931461a7c04442eb5f
#
_entry.id   92c94f05021c18931461a7c04442eb5f
#
_cell.length_a   1.000
_cell.length_b   1.000
_cell.length_c   1.000
_cell.angle_alpha   90.00
_cell.angle_beta   90.00
_cell.angle_gamma   90.00
#
_symmetry.space_group_name_H-M   'P 1'
#
loop_
_entity.id
_entity.type
_entity.pdbx_description
1 polymer ?
#
loop_
_entity_poly.entity_id
_entity_poly.type
_entity_poly.pdbx_seq_one_letter_code
_entity_poly.pdbx_strand_id
1 'polypeptide(L)'
;MKIVLSAALSLFFLAFSCEGDKKENNASMQDELNEKLDEKVILADDFKGKLDEILTLELAAETSGYPAAEAKKSPDSEIEKKYNKISISYSWEKSNRIQTIEVMGRKIEAPKSDKVELSWFKNTTLAAFKKENHNLTEAELKQADEAITKKMAELNSDGKATKQQTDGAGSIAKNAMRNFSVEEVKNVGDYAVFANTKFAGVPVRELKVFYKGLSFQLTVDLSDDVSVNDSEAIALAQKIINQKLQ
;
A
#
# COMPACT_ATOMS: atom_id res chain seq x y z
N MET A 1 -6.30 7.53 21.15
CA MET A 1 -5.43 7.95 20.03
C MET A 1 -5.33 6.93 18.89
N LYS A 2 -5.32 5.60 19.15
CA LYS A 2 -5.26 4.56 18.08
C LYS A 2 -6.46 4.53 17.12
N ILE A 3 -7.65 4.92 17.54
CA ILE A 3 -8.89 4.84 16.75
C ILE A 3 -8.96 5.90 15.62
N VAL A 4 -8.42 7.10 15.86
CA VAL A 4 -8.49 8.21 14.90
C VAL A 4 -7.46 8.02 13.76
N LEU A 5 -6.31 7.42 14.05
CA LEU A 5 -5.29 7.12 13.02
C LEU A 5 -5.77 6.04 12.05
N SER A 6 -6.49 5.02 12.57
CA SER A 6 -7.11 3.97 11.74
C SER A 6 -8.23 4.51 10.83
N ALA A 7 -8.97 5.53 11.29
CA ALA A 7 -10.02 6.16 10.48
C ALA A 7 -9.46 7.02 9.32
N ALA A 8 -8.32 7.67 9.53
CA ALA A 8 -7.68 8.47 8.47
C ALA A 8 -7.11 7.59 7.35
N LEU A 9 -6.59 6.41 7.69
CA LEU A 9 -6.06 5.46 6.69
C LEU A 9 -7.18 4.81 5.89
N SER A 10 -8.32 4.49 6.51
CA SER A 10 -9.49 3.95 5.81
C SER A 10 -10.20 4.97 4.91
N LEU A 11 -10.07 6.27 5.18
CA LEU A 11 -10.62 7.35 4.34
C LEU A 11 -9.90 7.47 2.99
N PHE A 12 -8.63 7.08 2.90
CA PHE A 12 -7.88 7.08 1.65
C PHE A 12 -8.48 6.12 0.61
N PHE A 13 -9.08 5.00 1.08
CA PHE A 13 -9.74 4.03 0.21
C PHE A 13 -11.20 4.37 -0.12
N LEU A 14 -11.88 5.15 0.73
CA LEU A 14 -13.29 5.49 0.52
C LEU A 14 -13.49 6.66 -0.46
N ALA A 15 -12.50 7.53 -0.64
CA ALA A 15 -12.60 8.65 -1.57
C ALA A 15 -12.63 8.22 -3.05
N PHE A 16 -12.17 7.00 -3.37
CA PHE A 16 -12.20 6.43 -4.72
C PHE A 16 -13.33 5.43 -4.95
N SER A 17 -14.09 5.09 -3.91
CA SER A 17 -15.28 4.27 -4.03
C SER A 17 -16.48 5.18 -4.31
N CYS A 18 -16.69 5.57 -5.57
CA CYS A 18 -17.96 6.10 -6.02
C CYS A 18 -19.06 5.12 -5.62
N GLU A 19 -20.06 5.66 -4.95
CA GLU A 19 -21.32 5.03 -4.57
C GLU A 19 -22.05 4.57 -5.84
N GLY A 20 -21.80 3.34 -6.25
CA GLY A 20 -22.44 2.63 -7.35
C GLY A 20 -22.50 1.17 -6.97
N ASP A 21 -23.71 0.70 -6.71
CA ASP A 21 -24.20 -0.66 -6.58
C ASP A 21 -23.21 -1.79 -6.29
N LYS A 22 -23.06 -2.08 -4.99
CA LYS A 22 -22.18 -3.14 -4.47
C LYS A 22 -22.59 -4.59 -4.83
N LYS A 23 -23.69 -4.81 -5.55
CA LYS A 23 -24.16 -6.16 -5.94
C LYS A 23 -23.92 -6.51 -7.40
N GLU A 24 -23.91 -5.55 -8.32
CA GLU A 24 -23.70 -5.84 -9.75
C GLU A 24 -22.22 -5.92 -10.15
N ASN A 25 -21.34 -5.18 -9.46
CA ASN A 25 -19.91 -5.14 -9.82
C ASN A 25 -19.15 -6.45 -9.57
N ASN A 26 -19.56 -7.29 -8.62
CA ASN A 26 -18.87 -8.57 -8.39
C ASN A 26 -19.20 -9.62 -9.44
N ALA A 27 -20.41 -9.63 -9.97
CA ALA A 27 -20.81 -10.57 -11.03
C ALA A 27 -20.18 -10.17 -12.38
N SER A 28 -20.20 -8.90 -12.76
CA SER A 28 -19.59 -8.43 -14.02
C SER A 28 -18.05 -8.55 -14.02
N MET A 29 -17.40 -8.36 -12.87
CA MET A 29 -15.96 -8.54 -12.74
C MET A 29 -15.57 -10.03 -12.83
N GLN A 30 -16.42 -10.92 -12.31
CA GLN A 30 -16.25 -12.36 -12.42
C GLN A 30 -16.45 -12.82 -13.88
N ASP A 31 -17.39 -12.24 -14.60
CA ASP A 31 -17.68 -12.55 -16.01
C ASP A 31 -16.58 -12.00 -16.95
N GLU A 32 -16.04 -10.80 -16.74
CA GLU A 32 -14.89 -10.28 -17.48
C GLU A 32 -13.60 -11.07 -17.19
N LEU A 33 -13.44 -11.58 -15.97
CA LEU A 33 -12.36 -12.52 -15.63
C LEU A 33 -12.56 -13.86 -16.33
N ASN A 34 -13.79 -14.33 -16.46
CA ASN A 34 -14.11 -15.61 -17.09
C ASN A 34 -14.02 -15.57 -18.64
N GLU A 35 -14.26 -14.44 -19.30
CA GLU A 35 -14.13 -14.32 -20.77
C GLU A 35 -12.68 -14.31 -21.29
N LYS A 36 -11.69 -14.06 -20.43
CA LYS A 36 -10.26 -14.11 -20.77
C LYS A 36 -9.55 -15.40 -20.35
N LEU A 37 -10.30 -16.45 -20.01
CA LEU A 37 -9.80 -17.70 -19.45
C LEU A 37 -9.22 -18.67 -20.49
N ASP A 38 -8.18 -18.23 -21.24
CA ASP A 38 -7.16 -19.17 -21.74
C ASP A 38 -5.83 -19.10 -20.94
N GLU A 39 -5.69 -18.14 -20.02
CA GLU A 39 -4.57 -18.07 -19.06
C GLU A 39 -5.04 -18.37 -17.63
N LYS A 40 -4.33 -19.23 -16.94
CA LYS A 40 -4.57 -19.60 -15.54
C LYS A 40 -4.61 -18.33 -14.65
N VAL A 41 -5.82 -17.93 -14.26
CA VAL A 41 -6.01 -16.80 -13.35
C VAL A 41 -5.45 -17.17 -11.98
N ILE A 42 -4.62 -16.30 -11.42
CA ILE A 42 -4.05 -16.44 -10.08
C ILE A 42 -5.04 -15.86 -9.07
N LEU A 43 -5.51 -16.67 -8.13
CA LEU A 43 -6.47 -16.21 -7.12
C LEU A 43 -5.76 -15.70 -5.87
N ALA A 44 -6.07 -14.47 -5.47
CA ALA A 44 -5.51 -13.86 -4.26
C ALA A 44 -5.88 -14.65 -2.99
N ASP A 45 -7.03 -15.32 -2.98
CA ASP A 45 -7.47 -16.15 -1.86
C ASP A 45 -6.57 -17.38 -1.62
N ASP A 46 -5.86 -17.88 -2.63
CA ASP A 46 -4.89 -18.97 -2.50
C ASP A 46 -3.70 -18.58 -1.60
N PHE A 47 -3.44 -17.29 -1.49
CA PHE A 47 -2.32 -16.71 -0.71
C PHE A 47 -2.74 -16.10 0.63
N LYS A 48 -4.04 -16.17 0.96
CA LYS A 48 -4.56 -15.60 2.20
C LYS A 48 -3.96 -16.26 3.44
N GLY A 49 -3.22 -15.48 4.23
CA GLY A 49 -2.51 -15.98 5.41
C GLY A 49 -1.22 -16.72 5.08
N LYS A 50 -0.76 -16.69 3.82
CA LYS A 50 0.46 -17.34 3.32
C LYS A 50 1.40 -16.37 2.60
N LEU A 51 1.33 -15.09 2.91
CA LEU A 51 2.20 -14.10 2.26
C LEU A 51 3.68 -14.34 2.55
N ASP A 52 4.01 -15.03 3.64
CA ASP A 52 5.36 -15.46 3.95
C ASP A 52 5.87 -16.65 3.10
N GLU A 53 4.99 -17.34 2.37
CA GLU A 53 5.39 -18.30 1.33
C GLU A 53 5.78 -17.58 0.01
N ILE A 54 5.28 -16.35 -0.18
CA ILE A 54 5.57 -15.51 -1.34
C ILE A 54 6.81 -14.65 -1.06
N LEU A 55 6.78 -13.80 -0.04
CA LEU A 55 7.95 -13.08 0.46
C LEU A 55 8.54 -13.88 1.60
N THR A 56 9.42 -14.82 1.27
CA THR A 56 10.12 -15.62 2.30
C THR A 56 11.22 -14.82 2.97
N LEU A 57 11.65 -15.28 4.15
CA LEU A 57 12.77 -14.65 4.86
C LEU A 57 14.05 -14.63 4.02
N GLU A 58 14.32 -15.74 3.29
CA GLU A 58 15.49 -15.86 2.43
C GLU A 58 15.46 -14.84 1.29
N LEU A 59 14.29 -14.68 0.65
CA LEU A 59 14.10 -13.72 -0.44
C LEU A 59 14.24 -12.28 0.05
N ALA A 60 13.70 -11.98 1.22
CA ALA A 60 13.84 -10.66 1.85
C ALA A 60 15.30 -10.38 2.26
N ALA A 61 16.00 -11.36 2.80
CA ALA A 61 17.41 -11.26 3.17
C ALA A 61 18.31 -11.09 1.93
N GLU A 62 18.03 -11.82 0.85
CA GLU A 62 18.72 -11.64 -0.43
C GLU A 62 18.53 -10.24 -0.98
N THR A 63 17.29 -9.71 -0.95
CA THR A 63 16.97 -8.35 -1.40
C THR A 63 17.64 -7.29 -0.56
N SER A 64 17.68 -7.45 0.76
CA SER A 64 18.29 -6.46 1.66
C SER A 64 19.82 -6.54 1.74
N GLY A 65 20.41 -7.68 1.38
CA GLY A 65 21.84 -7.96 1.61
C GLY A 65 22.19 -8.20 3.07
N TYR A 66 21.20 -8.31 3.97
CA TYR A 66 21.41 -8.54 5.39
C TYR A 66 21.24 -10.00 5.79
N PRO A 67 21.85 -10.45 6.90
CA PRO A 67 21.66 -11.81 7.40
C PRO A 67 20.19 -12.09 7.76
N ALA A 68 19.65 -13.21 7.30
CA ALA A 68 18.31 -13.64 7.62
C ALA A 68 18.04 -13.78 9.13
N ALA A 69 19.05 -14.24 9.88
CA ALA A 69 18.93 -14.46 11.33
C ALA A 69 18.75 -13.15 12.15
N GLU A 70 18.97 -11.99 11.55
CA GLU A 70 18.83 -10.69 12.21
C GLU A 70 17.52 -9.96 11.83
N ALA A 71 16.74 -10.56 10.94
CA ALA A 71 15.47 -9.99 10.50
C ALA A 71 14.41 -10.08 11.61
N LYS A 72 13.68 -8.99 11.76
CA LYS A 72 12.43 -8.97 12.54
C LYS A 72 11.26 -9.13 11.58
N LYS A 73 10.50 -10.22 11.71
CA LYS A 73 9.30 -10.49 10.92
C LYS A 73 8.09 -9.77 11.52
N SER A 74 7.21 -9.23 10.70
CA SER A 74 5.90 -8.71 11.12
C SER A 74 4.83 -9.10 10.07
N PRO A 75 3.71 -9.71 10.47
CA PRO A 75 3.33 -10.09 11.83
C PRO A 75 4.14 -11.31 12.33
N ASP A 76 4.59 -11.26 13.57
CA ASP A 76 5.39 -12.32 14.20
C ASP A 76 4.56 -13.24 15.12
N SER A 77 3.57 -12.68 15.80
CA SER A 77 2.71 -13.41 16.73
C SER A 77 1.36 -13.78 16.11
N GLU A 78 0.71 -14.83 16.66
CA GLU A 78 -0.64 -15.23 16.25
C GLU A 78 -1.68 -14.09 16.47
N ILE A 79 -1.47 -13.24 17.47
CA ILE A 79 -2.30 -12.06 17.71
C ILE A 79 -2.13 -11.06 16.58
N GLU A 80 -0.89 -10.76 16.18
CA GLU A 80 -0.62 -9.86 15.05
C GLU A 80 -1.15 -10.41 13.75
N LYS A 81 -0.95 -11.68 13.46
CA LYS A 81 -1.49 -12.38 12.27
C LYS A 81 -3.02 -12.32 12.21
N LYS A 82 -3.70 -12.35 13.37
CA LYS A 82 -5.15 -12.20 13.43
C LYS A 82 -5.63 -10.84 12.92
N TYR A 83 -4.87 -9.78 13.18
CA TYR A 83 -5.23 -8.39 12.85
C TYR A 83 -4.56 -7.90 11.56
N ASN A 84 -3.40 -8.43 11.20
CA ASN A 84 -2.70 -8.11 9.97
C ASN A 84 -2.63 -9.32 9.04
N LYS A 85 -3.61 -9.45 8.15
CA LYS A 85 -3.70 -10.51 7.13
C LYS A 85 -3.35 -10.02 5.73
N ILE A 86 -3.01 -8.74 5.61
CA ILE A 86 -2.84 -8.07 4.33
C ILE A 86 -1.38 -7.75 4.00
N SER A 87 -0.45 -7.95 4.94
CA SER A 87 0.97 -7.72 4.69
C SER A 87 1.87 -8.69 5.43
N ILE A 88 3.07 -8.84 4.91
CA ILE A 88 4.23 -9.47 5.54
C ILE A 88 5.43 -8.55 5.34
N SER A 89 6.21 -8.33 6.39
CA SER A 89 7.44 -7.55 6.30
C SER A 89 8.58 -8.16 7.09
N TYR A 90 9.80 -7.89 6.62
CA TYR A 90 11.05 -8.17 7.32
C TYR A 90 11.81 -6.87 7.47
N SER A 91 12.35 -6.62 8.65
CA SER A 91 13.10 -5.41 8.96
C SER A 91 14.39 -5.69 9.71
N TRP A 92 15.37 -4.82 9.51
CA TRP A 92 16.70 -4.89 10.15
C TRP A 92 17.00 -3.55 10.81
N GLU A 93 17.49 -3.60 12.05
CA GLU A 93 17.95 -2.43 12.79
C GLU A 93 19.48 -2.26 12.60
N LYS A 94 19.91 -2.16 11.33
CA LYS A 94 21.34 -2.14 10.96
C LYS A 94 21.83 -0.78 10.49
N SER A 95 20.97 -0.01 9.87
CA SER A 95 21.35 1.31 9.39
C SER A 95 21.33 2.33 10.51
N ASN A 96 22.27 3.28 10.44
CA ASN A 96 22.22 4.48 11.27
C ASN A 96 21.31 5.56 10.66
N ARG A 97 20.34 5.15 9.84
CA ARG A 97 19.41 6.07 9.19
C ARG A 97 18.46 6.67 10.23
N ILE A 98 18.18 7.94 10.06
CA ILE A 98 17.25 8.70 10.90
C ILE A 98 16.14 9.23 10.02
N GLN A 99 14.91 9.10 10.48
CA GLN A 99 13.75 9.74 9.85
C GLN A 99 13.21 10.85 10.73
N THR A 100 12.73 11.90 10.09
CA THR A 100 11.99 12.95 10.76
C THR A 100 10.50 12.68 10.64
N ILE A 101 9.82 12.49 11.76
CA ILE A 101 8.38 12.28 11.84
C ILE A 101 7.73 13.57 12.36
N GLU A 102 6.69 14.04 11.70
CA GLU A 102 5.92 15.18 12.18
C GLU A 102 4.70 14.70 12.97
N VAL A 103 4.72 14.95 14.27
CA VAL A 103 3.62 14.59 15.18
C VAL A 103 3.10 15.87 15.83
N MET A 104 1.83 16.21 15.58
CA MET A 104 1.17 17.40 16.14
C MET A 104 1.95 18.71 15.90
N GLY A 105 2.51 18.87 14.70
CA GLY A 105 3.32 20.04 14.31
C GLY A 105 4.73 20.07 14.91
N ARG A 106 5.16 19.02 15.58
CA ARG A 106 6.53 18.87 16.09
C ARG A 106 7.30 17.85 15.25
N LYS A 107 8.50 18.21 14.86
CA LYS A 107 9.44 17.30 14.20
C LYS A 107 10.19 16.49 15.25
N ILE A 108 10.15 15.18 15.13
CA ILE A 108 10.82 14.23 16.01
C ILE A 108 11.75 13.39 15.14
N GLU A 109 13.02 13.30 15.51
CA GLU A 109 13.97 12.37 14.90
C GLU A 109 13.83 11.00 15.54
N ALA A 110 13.74 9.96 14.71
CA ALA A 110 13.64 8.58 15.16
C ALA A 110 14.54 7.68 14.28
N PRO A 111 15.11 6.61 14.85
CA PRO A 111 15.80 5.60 14.05
C PRO A 111 14.85 5.04 12.95
N LYS A 112 15.42 4.79 11.78
CA LYS A 112 14.72 4.21 10.64
C LYS A 112 15.28 2.83 10.37
N SER A 113 14.44 1.79 10.47
CA SER A 113 14.84 0.43 10.12
C SER A 113 14.83 0.24 8.62
N ASP A 114 15.73 -0.57 8.11
CA ASP A 114 15.68 -1.08 6.75
C ASP A 114 14.56 -2.12 6.65
N LYS A 115 13.78 -2.07 5.58
CA LYS A 115 12.55 -2.88 5.47
C LYS A 115 12.28 -3.35 4.06
N VAL A 116 11.78 -4.60 3.97
CA VAL A 116 11.17 -5.19 2.78
C VAL A 116 9.78 -5.68 3.17
N GLU A 117 8.75 -5.26 2.43
CA GLU A 117 7.35 -5.59 2.72
C GLU A 117 6.60 -5.96 1.44
N LEU A 118 5.75 -6.99 1.56
CA LEU A 118 4.76 -7.39 0.56
C LEU A 118 3.37 -7.21 1.16
N SER A 119 2.45 -6.60 0.41
CA SER A 119 1.10 -6.31 0.90
C SER A 119 0.06 -6.27 -0.21
N TRP A 120 -1.22 -6.18 0.21
CA TRP A 120 -2.36 -5.89 -0.64
C TRP A 120 -2.58 -6.84 -1.80
N PHE A 121 -2.42 -8.16 -1.56
CA PHE A 121 -2.81 -9.18 -2.52
C PHE A 121 -4.32 -9.14 -2.76
N LYS A 122 -4.74 -8.80 -3.98
CA LYS A 122 -6.16 -8.80 -4.38
C LYS A 122 -6.32 -9.11 -5.86
N ASN A 123 -7.43 -9.74 -6.22
CA ASN A 123 -7.82 -9.84 -7.63
C ASN A 123 -8.41 -8.50 -8.10
N THR A 124 -8.07 -8.12 -9.32
CA THR A 124 -8.56 -6.89 -9.96
C THR A 124 -8.41 -7.01 -11.48
N THR A 125 -9.09 -6.16 -12.23
CA THR A 125 -8.86 -6.03 -13.67
C THR A 125 -7.77 -5.00 -13.94
N LEU A 126 -7.11 -5.09 -15.11
CA LEU A 126 -6.12 -4.08 -15.50
C LEU A 126 -6.72 -2.67 -15.56
N ALA A 127 -7.97 -2.58 -16.04
CA ALA A 127 -8.68 -1.30 -16.11
C ALA A 127 -8.92 -0.69 -14.72
N ALA A 128 -9.38 -1.51 -13.75
CA ALA A 128 -9.57 -1.08 -12.37
C ALA A 128 -8.23 -0.71 -11.70
N PHE A 129 -7.19 -1.53 -11.92
CA PHE A 129 -5.85 -1.24 -11.41
C PHE A 129 -5.32 0.11 -11.92
N LYS A 130 -5.42 0.38 -13.23
CA LYS A 130 -5.00 1.66 -13.83
C LYS A 130 -5.82 2.83 -13.30
N LYS A 131 -7.14 2.64 -13.09
CA LYS A 131 -8.02 3.65 -12.51
C LYS A 131 -7.66 3.97 -11.06
N GLU A 132 -7.25 2.98 -10.28
CA GLU A 132 -6.82 3.19 -8.88
C GLU A 132 -5.40 3.78 -8.77
N ASN A 133 -4.58 3.64 -9.80
CA ASN A 133 -3.16 3.97 -9.78
C ASN A 133 -2.79 4.90 -10.95
N HIS A 134 -3.32 6.12 -10.90
CA HIS A 134 -3.00 7.19 -11.86
C HIS A 134 -2.77 8.52 -11.13
N ASN A 135 -2.15 9.47 -11.81
CA ASN A 135 -2.00 10.81 -11.28
C ASN A 135 -3.36 11.51 -11.25
N LEU A 136 -3.73 12.05 -10.08
CA LEU A 136 -5.02 12.71 -9.89
C LEU A 136 -5.12 14.00 -10.72
N THR A 137 -6.23 14.15 -11.40
CA THR A 137 -6.58 15.40 -12.07
C THR A 137 -7.02 16.46 -11.05
N GLU A 138 -7.01 17.74 -11.44
CA GLU A 138 -7.52 18.82 -10.58
C GLU A 138 -8.99 18.62 -10.18
N ALA A 139 -9.80 18.07 -11.09
CA ALA A 139 -11.20 17.76 -10.82
C ALA A 139 -11.34 16.68 -9.75
N GLU A 140 -10.55 15.60 -9.82
CA GLU A 140 -10.53 14.53 -8.83
C GLU A 140 -10.01 15.02 -7.48
N LEU A 141 -8.98 15.83 -7.45
CA LEU A 141 -8.48 16.47 -6.23
C LEU A 141 -9.55 17.32 -5.56
N LYS A 142 -10.31 18.10 -6.33
CA LYS A 142 -11.40 18.91 -5.81
C LYS A 142 -12.52 18.05 -5.24
N GLN A 143 -12.96 17.00 -5.97
CA GLN A 143 -13.99 16.07 -5.48
C GLN A 143 -13.55 15.38 -4.18
N ALA A 144 -12.32 14.97 -4.11
CA ALA A 144 -11.75 14.34 -2.94
C ALA A 144 -11.65 15.30 -1.74
N ASP A 145 -11.24 16.55 -1.95
CA ASP A 145 -11.23 17.59 -0.91
C ASP A 145 -12.66 17.84 -0.35
N GLU A 146 -13.66 17.86 -1.21
CA GLU A 146 -15.07 18.00 -0.83
C GLU A 146 -15.56 16.78 -0.03
N ALA A 147 -15.25 15.55 -0.50
CA ALA A 147 -15.62 14.30 0.17
C ALA A 147 -14.98 14.19 1.56
N ILE A 148 -13.69 14.52 1.69
CA ILE A 148 -12.97 14.56 2.98
C ILE A 148 -13.65 15.57 3.90
N THR A 149 -13.92 16.78 3.42
CA THR A 149 -14.54 17.84 4.21
C THR A 149 -15.90 17.42 4.74
N LYS A 150 -16.75 16.84 3.88
CA LYS A 150 -18.06 16.31 4.25
C LYS A 150 -17.93 15.22 5.31
N LYS A 151 -17.03 14.26 5.11
CA LYS A 151 -16.82 13.16 6.05
C LYS A 151 -16.33 13.63 7.43
N MET A 152 -15.44 14.61 7.46
CA MET A 152 -14.98 15.20 8.71
C MET A 152 -16.11 15.93 9.44
N ALA A 153 -16.97 16.65 8.72
CA ALA A 153 -18.15 17.29 9.29
C ALA A 153 -19.15 16.29 9.88
N GLU A 154 -19.41 15.16 9.19
CA GLU A 154 -20.26 14.07 9.69
C GLU A 154 -19.71 13.47 11.00
N LEU A 155 -18.41 13.15 11.05
CA LEU A 155 -17.77 12.58 12.24
C LEU A 155 -17.85 13.53 13.45
N ASN A 156 -17.77 14.83 13.21
CA ASN A 156 -17.89 15.84 14.24
C ASN A 156 -19.36 15.98 14.72
N SER A 157 -20.33 16.05 13.77
CA SER A 157 -21.75 16.16 14.11
C SER A 157 -22.29 14.95 14.87
N ASP A 158 -21.81 13.75 14.54
CA ASP A 158 -22.17 12.49 15.21
C ASP A 158 -21.51 12.34 16.60
N GLY A 159 -20.69 13.30 17.03
CA GLY A 159 -19.95 13.22 18.30
C GLY A 159 -18.87 12.13 18.33
N LYS A 160 -18.52 11.53 17.17
CA LYS A 160 -17.52 10.47 17.06
C LYS A 160 -16.09 10.98 17.15
N ALA A 161 -15.89 12.27 16.89
CA ALA A 161 -14.58 12.92 16.99
C ALA A 161 -14.75 14.41 17.34
N THR A 162 -13.77 14.98 18.01
CA THR A 162 -13.74 16.43 18.28
C THR A 162 -13.35 17.20 17.02
N LYS A 163 -13.71 18.49 16.97
CA LYS A 163 -13.33 19.36 15.86
C LYS A 163 -11.82 19.35 15.60
N GLN A 164 -11.00 19.41 16.65
CA GLN A 164 -9.54 19.37 16.51
C GLN A 164 -9.04 18.06 15.88
N GLN A 165 -9.68 16.94 16.22
CA GLN A 165 -9.34 15.63 15.64
C GLN A 165 -9.74 15.56 14.16
N THR A 166 -10.93 16.05 13.80
CA THR A 166 -11.39 16.05 12.40
C THR A 166 -10.61 17.02 11.54
N ASP A 167 -10.28 18.21 12.02
CA ASP A 167 -9.46 19.18 11.30
C ASP A 167 -8.05 18.63 11.03
N GLY A 168 -7.43 18.00 12.04
CA GLY A 168 -6.12 17.36 11.91
C GLY A 168 -6.13 16.19 10.93
N ALA A 169 -7.10 15.28 11.06
CA ALA A 169 -7.24 14.12 10.16
C ALA A 169 -7.54 14.55 8.72
N GLY A 170 -8.42 15.54 8.52
CA GLY A 170 -8.75 16.10 7.22
C GLY A 170 -7.55 16.76 6.54
N SER A 171 -6.74 17.51 7.30
CA SER A 171 -5.51 18.12 6.78
C SER A 171 -4.50 17.05 6.33
N ILE A 172 -4.28 16.01 7.14
CA ILE A 172 -3.38 14.91 6.79
C ILE A 172 -3.84 14.22 5.51
N ALA A 173 -5.14 13.90 5.41
CA ALA A 173 -5.70 13.23 4.24
C ALA A 173 -5.55 14.08 2.97
N LYS A 174 -5.90 15.37 3.01
CA LYS A 174 -5.76 16.29 1.87
C LYS A 174 -4.31 16.46 1.44
N ASN A 175 -3.38 16.57 2.39
CA ASN A 175 -1.96 16.69 2.10
C ASN A 175 -1.41 15.41 1.47
N ALA A 176 -1.83 14.22 1.94
CA ALA A 176 -1.43 12.95 1.35
C ALA A 176 -1.87 12.85 -0.12
N MET A 177 -3.11 13.26 -0.43
CA MET A 177 -3.62 13.25 -1.81
C MET A 177 -2.89 14.23 -2.74
N ARG A 178 -2.58 15.43 -2.27
CA ARG A 178 -1.85 16.43 -3.06
C ARG A 178 -0.39 16.04 -3.32
N ASN A 179 0.19 15.21 -2.45
CA ASN A 179 1.54 14.68 -2.61
C ASN A 179 1.56 13.31 -3.29
N PHE A 180 0.38 12.80 -3.69
CA PHE A 180 0.30 11.55 -4.43
C PHE A 180 0.76 11.74 -5.86
N SER A 181 1.66 10.89 -6.31
CA SER A 181 2.08 10.82 -7.71
C SER A 181 2.36 9.38 -8.12
N VAL A 182 2.20 9.10 -9.40
CA VAL A 182 2.39 7.77 -9.98
C VAL A 182 3.34 7.86 -11.15
N GLU A 183 4.31 6.92 -11.19
CA GLU A 183 5.30 6.76 -12.25
C GLU A 183 5.21 5.34 -12.81
N GLU A 184 5.01 5.18 -14.12
CA GLU A 184 4.94 3.88 -14.77
C GLU A 184 6.29 3.17 -14.78
N VAL A 185 6.28 1.87 -14.46
CA VAL A 185 7.45 0.98 -14.47
C VAL A 185 7.31 -0.03 -15.57
N LYS A 186 8.33 -0.17 -16.40
CA LYS A 186 8.36 -1.13 -17.53
C LYS A 186 8.95 -2.47 -17.12
N ASN A 187 8.51 -3.53 -17.80
CA ASN A 187 9.05 -4.89 -17.67
C ASN A 187 8.84 -5.53 -16.27
N VAL A 188 7.78 -5.15 -15.58
CA VAL A 188 7.36 -5.76 -14.31
C VAL A 188 5.89 -6.13 -14.41
N GLY A 189 5.59 -7.45 -14.38
CA GLY A 189 4.23 -7.94 -14.59
C GLY A 189 3.62 -7.48 -15.91
N ASP A 190 2.29 -7.43 -15.97
CA ASP A 190 1.56 -6.90 -17.12
C ASP A 190 1.46 -5.37 -17.07
N TYR A 191 1.50 -4.81 -15.86
CA TYR A 191 1.58 -3.37 -15.61
C TYR A 191 2.08 -3.10 -14.20
N ALA A 192 2.93 -2.10 -14.04
CA ALA A 192 3.42 -1.69 -12.73
C ALA A 192 3.63 -0.18 -12.64
N VAL A 193 3.53 0.36 -11.44
CA VAL A 193 3.77 1.77 -11.13
C VAL A 193 4.46 1.93 -9.78
N PHE A 194 5.32 2.93 -9.66
CA PHE A 194 5.68 3.48 -8.36
C PHE A 194 4.65 4.51 -7.94
N ALA A 195 4.03 4.31 -6.79
CA ALA A 195 3.17 5.28 -6.14
C ALA A 195 3.93 5.99 -5.03
N ASN A 196 3.95 7.31 -5.11
CA ASN A 196 4.58 8.18 -4.11
C ASN A 196 3.51 8.90 -3.31
N THR A 197 3.69 9.00 -2.01
CA THR A 197 2.88 9.83 -1.13
C THR A 197 3.73 10.33 0.05
N LYS A 198 3.13 11.20 0.88
CA LYS A 198 3.70 11.58 2.17
C LYS A 198 2.67 11.34 3.26
N PHE A 199 3.05 10.56 4.26
CA PHE A 199 2.24 10.34 5.44
C PHE A 199 2.95 10.89 6.67
N ALA A 200 2.30 11.81 7.39
CA ALA A 200 2.89 12.51 8.55
C ALA A 200 4.29 13.11 8.25
N GLY A 201 4.49 13.64 7.05
CA GLY A 201 5.76 14.21 6.60
C GLY A 201 6.78 13.18 6.09
N VAL A 202 6.56 11.89 6.33
CA VAL A 202 7.45 10.82 5.88
C VAL A 202 7.09 10.42 4.44
N PRO A 203 8.06 10.46 3.50
CA PRO A 203 7.85 9.94 2.16
C PRO A 203 7.58 8.44 2.21
N VAL A 204 6.59 7.99 1.45
CA VAL A 204 6.25 6.58 1.25
C VAL A 204 6.28 6.33 -0.25
N ARG A 205 7.06 5.35 -0.69
CA ARG A 205 7.16 4.92 -2.10
C ARG A 205 6.93 3.42 -2.18
N GLU A 206 6.01 3.02 -3.03
CA GLU A 206 5.53 1.65 -3.15
C GLU A 206 5.50 1.25 -4.62
N LEU A 207 6.06 0.08 -4.93
CA LEU A 207 5.88 -0.55 -6.24
C LEU A 207 4.58 -1.34 -6.24
N LYS A 208 3.62 -0.91 -7.02
CA LYS A 208 2.36 -1.61 -7.24
C LYS A 208 2.40 -2.36 -8.55
N VAL A 209 2.07 -3.64 -8.51
CA VAL A 209 2.20 -4.56 -9.64
C VAL A 209 0.84 -5.20 -9.94
N PHE A 210 0.50 -5.27 -11.23
CA PHE A 210 -0.58 -6.07 -11.76
C PHE A 210 0.00 -7.20 -12.61
N TYR A 211 -0.42 -8.44 -12.34
CA TYR A 211 0.02 -9.63 -13.07
C TYR A 211 -1.08 -10.69 -13.11
N LYS A 212 -1.54 -11.09 -14.29
CA LYS A 212 -2.54 -12.16 -14.53
C LYS A 212 -3.78 -12.07 -13.62
N GLY A 213 -4.39 -10.88 -13.53
CA GLY A 213 -5.58 -10.65 -12.72
C GLY A 213 -5.34 -10.48 -11.22
N LEU A 214 -4.08 -10.57 -10.77
CA LEU A 214 -3.66 -10.34 -9.41
C LEU A 214 -2.97 -8.99 -9.29
N SER A 215 -3.22 -8.24 -8.23
CA SER A 215 -2.40 -7.08 -7.85
C SER A 215 -1.77 -7.29 -6.49
N PHE A 216 -0.56 -6.77 -6.33
CA PHE A 216 0.18 -6.73 -5.08
C PHE A 216 1.07 -5.50 -5.00
N GLN A 217 1.59 -5.24 -3.81
CA GLN A 217 2.36 -4.04 -3.50
C GLN A 217 3.63 -4.41 -2.75
N LEU A 218 4.74 -3.80 -3.13
CA LEU A 218 6.04 -3.95 -2.49
C LEU A 218 6.52 -2.60 -1.96
N THR A 219 7.02 -2.61 -0.72
CA THR A 219 7.79 -1.51 -0.15
C THR A 219 9.20 -2.01 0.12
N VAL A 220 10.19 -1.40 -0.50
CA VAL A 220 11.61 -1.62 -0.23
C VAL A 220 12.20 -0.31 0.24
N ASP A 221 12.71 -0.29 1.47
CA ASP A 221 13.27 0.88 2.13
C ASP A 221 14.59 0.49 2.82
N LEU A 222 15.64 0.40 2.04
CA LEU A 222 16.97 -0.08 2.44
C LEU A 222 18.04 1.02 2.38
N SER A 223 17.73 2.13 1.68
CA SER A 223 18.66 3.22 1.43
C SER A 223 17.94 4.56 1.47
N ASP A 224 18.67 5.62 1.75
CA ASP A 224 18.20 6.99 1.54
C ASP A 224 18.23 7.40 0.05
N ASP A 225 18.95 6.64 -0.77
CA ASP A 225 18.90 6.76 -2.23
C ASP A 225 17.68 5.99 -2.78
N VAL A 226 16.71 6.73 -3.27
CA VAL A 226 15.46 6.18 -3.84
C VAL A 226 15.75 5.25 -5.01
N SER A 227 16.77 5.51 -5.82
CA SER A 227 17.09 4.69 -7.00
C SER A 227 17.54 3.27 -6.62
N VAL A 228 18.19 3.12 -5.47
CA VAL A 228 18.56 1.80 -4.92
C VAL A 228 17.31 1.04 -4.52
N ASN A 229 16.42 1.67 -3.75
CA ASN A 229 15.18 1.06 -3.32
C ASN A 229 14.28 0.64 -4.51
N ASP A 230 14.21 1.50 -5.52
CA ASP A 230 13.45 1.22 -6.74
C ASP A 230 13.99 0.00 -7.50
N SER A 231 15.31 -0.07 -7.65
CA SER A 231 15.97 -1.17 -8.34
C SER A 231 15.74 -2.50 -7.60
N GLU A 232 15.85 -2.49 -6.29
CA GLU A 232 15.60 -3.68 -5.46
C GLU A 232 14.12 -4.09 -5.47
N ALA A 233 13.19 -3.12 -5.44
CA ALA A 233 11.76 -3.40 -5.53
C ALA A 233 11.40 -4.05 -6.88
N ILE A 234 11.95 -3.55 -7.98
CA ILE A 234 11.77 -4.12 -9.33
C ILE A 234 12.32 -5.54 -9.39
N ALA A 235 13.56 -5.75 -8.92
CA ALA A 235 14.18 -7.07 -8.93
C ALA A 235 13.39 -8.08 -8.07
N LEU A 236 12.92 -7.65 -6.90
CA LEU A 236 12.09 -8.46 -6.02
C LEU A 236 10.75 -8.82 -6.68
N ALA A 237 10.07 -7.86 -7.31
CA ALA A 237 8.82 -8.11 -8.02
C ALA A 237 8.99 -9.15 -9.12
N GLN A 238 10.05 -9.05 -9.93
CA GLN A 238 10.36 -10.01 -10.98
C GLN A 238 10.64 -11.41 -10.42
N LYS A 239 11.38 -11.51 -9.30
CA LYS A 239 11.61 -12.79 -8.61
C LYS A 239 10.31 -13.40 -8.09
N ILE A 240 9.44 -12.62 -7.46
CA ILE A 240 8.13 -13.09 -6.99
C ILE A 240 7.30 -13.61 -8.15
N ILE A 241 7.18 -12.86 -9.25
CA ILE A 241 6.44 -13.27 -10.43
C ILE A 241 6.98 -14.59 -10.98
N ASN A 242 8.30 -14.69 -11.17
CA ASN A 242 8.92 -15.82 -11.83
C ASN A 242 9.00 -17.08 -10.97
N GLN A 243 9.05 -16.96 -9.66
CA GLN A 243 9.28 -18.10 -8.75
C GLN A 243 8.03 -18.52 -7.97
N LYS A 244 7.06 -17.62 -7.81
CA LYS A 244 5.91 -17.83 -6.90
C LYS A 244 4.55 -17.73 -7.58
N LEU A 245 4.46 -17.02 -8.71
CA LEU A 245 3.18 -16.71 -9.37
C LEU A 245 3.04 -17.31 -10.79
N GLN A 246 3.88 -18.27 -11.17
CA GLN A 246 3.79 -18.96 -12.47
C GLN A 246 2.86 -20.16 -12.45
#